data_d255300bab5a1f00ae0588c3811305a0
#
_entry.id   d255300bab5a1f00ae0588c3811305a0
#
_cell.length_a   1.000
_cell.length_b   1.000
_cell.length_c   1.000
_cell.angle_alpha   90.00
_cell.angle_beta   90.00
_cell.angle_gamma   90.00
#
_symmetry.space_group_name_H-M   'P 1'
#
loop_
_entity.id
_entity.type
_entity.pdbx_description
1 polymer ?
#
loop_
_entity_poly.entity_id
_entity_poly.type
_entity_poly.pdbx_seq_one_letter_code
_entity_poly.pdbx_strand_id
1 'polypeptide(L)'
;NSPIELEMFVHGALCMCVSGQCLLSAFLGSRSGNRGLCAQPCRLPFTAENGTGHDLSLKDLSLIEYAPILSKTGISSFKIEGRMKRPEYVAAAVTALKNSLSGEYSSENSEDLCSLFSRSGFTKGYYENALGRNMFGFREKENVTSATASLLKKYERIYEKEHAVYRVHFVLSVKSDKKISLTASANDLSVTVLSESLPQKAVNRPFTKEEALLRLKKCGGTVFSFGDADICIDDGLSVSAAEMNALRREALLRLADRLKERAPYRISKANIIFRNRKPNKKPQTYISFRDTS
;
A
#
# COMPACT_ATOMS: atom_id res chain seq x y z
N ASN A 1 -9.69 -14.97 -22.18
CA ASN A 1 -9.25 -13.60 -21.83
C ASN A 1 -10.47 -12.82 -21.35
N SER A 2 -10.40 -12.25 -20.14
CA SER A 2 -11.44 -11.36 -19.62
C SER A 2 -11.27 -9.97 -20.26
N PRO A 3 -12.36 -9.29 -20.68
CA PRO A 3 -12.30 -7.92 -21.16
C PRO A 3 -12.14 -6.89 -20.02
N ILE A 4 -12.22 -7.33 -18.77
CA ILE A 4 -12.06 -6.52 -17.55
C ILE A 4 -10.87 -7.01 -16.75
N GLU A 5 -10.29 -6.11 -15.95
CA GLU A 5 -9.24 -6.44 -14.98
C GLU A 5 -9.80 -7.35 -13.88
N LEU A 6 -9.03 -8.35 -13.50
CA LEU A 6 -9.39 -9.30 -12.45
C LEU A 6 -8.45 -9.12 -11.25
N GLU A 7 -9.05 -8.97 -10.07
CA GLU A 7 -8.33 -8.94 -8.80
C GLU A 7 -8.60 -10.22 -8.01
N MET A 8 -7.55 -10.85 -7.47
CA MET A 8 -7.63 -12.07 -6.68
C MET A 8 -7.03 -11.87 -5.29
N PHE A 9 -7.74 -12.31 -4.26
CA PHE A 9 -7.16 -12.40 -2.92
C PHE A 9 -6.11 -13.50 -2.87
N VAL A 10 -4.90 -13.16 -2.41
CA VAL A 10 -3.79 -14.11 -2.24
C VAL A 10 -3.36 -14.30 -0.79
N HIS A 11 -3.72 -13.36 0.11
CA HIS A 11 -3.37 -13.48 1.52
C HIS A 11 -4.34 -12.71 2.41
N GLY A 12 -4.67 -13.29 3.57
CA GLY A 12 -5.43 -12.64 4.62
C GLY A 12 -6.66 -13.40 5.08
N ALA A 13 -7.51 -12.72 5.84
CA ALA A 13 -8.65 -13.35 6.50
C ALA A 13 -9.71 -13.84 5.50
N LEU A 14 -10.03 -15.14 5.57
CA LEU A 14 -11.20 -15.69 4.88
C LEU A 14 -12.49 -15.36 5.61
N CYS A 15 -13.54 -15.09 4.83
CA CYS A 15 -14.89 -14.92 5.34
C CYS A 15 -15.64 -16.26 5.30
N MET A 16 -16.39 -16.57 6.36
CA MET A 16 -17.23 -17.76 6.41
C MET A 16 -18.45 -17.65 5.47
N CYS A 17 -18.86 -16.43 5.18
CA CYS A 17 -20.06 -16.15 4.38
C CYS A 17 -19.68 -15.55 3.02
N VAL A 18 -20.58 -15.72 2.06
CA VAL A 18 -20.49 -15.03 0.77
C VAL A 18 -20.60 -13.52 0.98
N SER A 19 -19.82 -12.75 0.22
CA SER A 19 -19.78 -11.30 0.31
C SER A 19 -21.18 -10.69 0.15
N GLY A 20 -21.50 -9.73 1.01
CA GLY A 20 -22.78 -9.04 1.00
C GLY A 20 -23.95 -9.79 1.65
N GLN A 21 -23.77 -11.03 2.10
CA GLN A 21 -24.86 -11.86 2.65
C GLN A 21 -24.76 -12.08 4.17
N CYS A 22 -23.67 -11.69 4.82
CA CYS A 22 -23.51 -11.87 6.25
C CYS A 22 -24.22 -10.77 7.06
N LEU A 23 -25.18 -11.16 7.88
CA LEU A 23 -25.88 -10.28 8.81
C LEU A 23 -25.47 -10.49 10.27
N LEU A 24 -24.52 -11.39 10.55
CA LEU A 24 -24.18 -11.80 11.91
C LEU A 24 -23.75 -10.62 12.81
N SER A 25 -22.93 -9.70 12.28
CA SER A 25 -22.55 -8.48 13.01
C SER A 25 -23.71 -7.51 13.24
N ALA A 26 -24.71 -7.49 12.36
CA ALA A 26 -25.90 -6.67 12.53
C ALA A 26 -26.80 -7.21 13.65
N PHE A 27 -26.99 -8.52 13.69
CA PHE A 27 -27.77 -9.16 14.74
C PHE A 27 -27.12 -9.04 16.13
N LEU A 28 -25.82 -9.27 16.23
CA LEU A 28 -25.11 -9.29 17.53
C LEU A 28 -24.68 -7.91 18.02
N GLY A 29 -24.69 -6.87 17.18
CA GLY A 29 -24.15 -5.58 17.60
C GLY A 29 -24.53 -4.41 16.71
N SER A 30 -25.61 -4.51 15.93
CA SER A 30 -26.12 -3.45 15.04
C SER A 30 -25.06 -2.87 14.08
N ARG A 31 -24.06 -3.68 13.69
CA ARG A 31 -22.93 -3.28 12.84
C ARG A 31 -23.03 -3.93 11.47
N SER A 32 -23.00 -3.13 10.41
CA SER A 32 -23.05 -3.65 9.04
C SER A 32 -21.68 -4.12 8.56
N GLY A 33 -21.51 -5.42 8.38
CA GLY A 33 -20.28 -5.99 7.76
C GLY A 33 -20.02 -5.47 6.35
N ASN A 34 -21.09 -5.26 5.57
CA ASN A 34 -21.01 -4.75 4.19
C ASN A 34 -20.53 -3.29 4.10
N ARG A 35 -20.65 -2.53 5.20
CA ARG A 35 -20.16 -1.16 5.31
C ARG A 35 -18.80 -1.08 6.02
N GLY A 36 -18.07 -2.19 6.08
CA GLY A 36 -16.74 -2.25 6.71
C GLY A 36 -16.75 -2.30 8.24
N LEU A 37 -17.93 -2.45 8.88
CA LEU A 37 -18.09 -2.43 10.34
C LEU A 37 -18.18 -3.84 10.95
N CYS A 38 -17.73 -4.88 10.26
CA CYS A 38 -17.75 -6.24 10.74
C CYS A 38 -16.97 -6.37 12.06
N ALA A 39 -17.63 -6.87 13.11
CA ALA A 39 -17.03 -7.16 14.41
C ALA A 39 -16.37 -8.56 14.46
N GLN A 40 -16.39 -9.29 13.35
CA GLN A 40 -15.87 -10.66 13.24
C GLN A 40 -16.52 -11.66 14.23
N PRO A 41 -17.85 -11.65 14.42
CA PRO A 41 -18.48 -12.54 15.41
C PRO A 41 -18.32 -14.04 15.07
N CYS A 42 -18.09 -14.39 13.80
CA CYS A 42 -17.76 -15.77 13.40
C CYS A 42 -16.43 -16.28 14.01
N ARG A 43 -15.65 -15.41 14.65
CA ARG A 43 -14.39 -15.78 15.35
C ARG A 43 -14.62 -16.09 16.83
N LEU A 44 -15.81 -15.83 17.35
CA LEU A 44 -16.21 -16.22 18.70
C LEU A 44 -16.38 -17.75 18.78
N PRO A 45 -16.37 -18.31 19.99
CA PRO A 45 -16.61 -19.74 20.17
C PRO A 45 -18.07 -20.06 19.87
N PHE A 46 -18.31 -20.59 18.68
CA PHE A 46 -19.56 -21.22 18.26
C PHE A 46 -19.31 -22.71 18.09
N THR A 47 -20.09 -23.54 18.75
CA THR A 47 -19.98 -24.99 18.68
C THR A 47 -21.22 -25.56 18.00
N ALA A 48 -21.02 -26.29 16.89
CA ALA A 48 -22.05 -27.13 16.31
C ALA A 48 -22.11 -28.49 17.04
N GLU A 49 -23.13 -29.27 16.79
CA GLU A 49 -23.18 -30.66 17.24
C GLU A 49 -21.95 -31.40 16.69
N ASN A 50 -21.17 -32.06 17.59
CA ASN A 50 -19.86 -32.67 17.27
C ASN A 50 -18.79 -31.70 16.74
N GLY A 51 -18.89 -30.43 17.06
CA GLY A 51 -17.95 -29.39 16.66
C GLY A 51 -16.74 -29.27 17.59
N THR A 52 -15.84 -28.33 17.24
CA THR A 52 -14.57 -28.07 17.95
C THR A 52 -14.57 -26.83 18.81
N GLY A 53 -15.69 -26.10 18.88
CA GLY A 53 -15.80 -24.87 19.66
C GLY A 53 -15.59 -23.57 18.87
N HIS A 54 -15.06 -23.63 17.65
CA HIS A 54 -14.86 -22.48 16.76
C HIS A 54 -15.30 -22.80 15.32
N ASP A 55 -16.44 -23.43 15.16
CA ASP A 55 -16.89 -24.04 13.90
C ASP A 55 -17.31 -23.03 12.82
N LEU A 56 -17.26 -21.74 13.10
CA LEU A 56 -17.42 -20.67 12.12
C LEU A 56 -16.12 -19.93 11.81
N SER A 57 -15.00 -20.29 12.45
CA SER A 57 -13.74 -19.58 12.31
C SER A 57 -12.82 -20.27 11.29
N LEU A 58 -12.65 -19.68 10.13
CA LEU A 58 -11.69 -20.15 9.13
C LEU A 58 -10.27 -19.68 9.44
N LYS A 59 -9.27 -20.48 9.07
CA LYS A 59 -7.87 -20.06 8.97
C LYS A 59 -7.74 -18.92 7.98
N ASP A 60 -6.63 -18.19 8.06
CA ASP A 60 -6.33 -17.18 7.05
C ASP A 60 -5.87 -17.85 5.75
N LEU A 61 -6.24 -17.23 4.61
CA LEU A 61 -5.76 -17.67 3.30
C LEU A 61 -4.28 -17.32 3.14
N SER A 62 -3.49 -18.22 2.52
CA SER A 62 -2.22 -17.85 1.93
C SER A 62 -1.99 -18.64 0.64
N LEU A 63 -1.94 -17.90 -0.48
CA LEU A 63 -1.59 -18.37 -1.81
C LEU A 63 -0.32 -17.69 -2.33
N ILE A 64 0.46 -17.07 -1.44
CA ILE A 64 1.64 -16.30 -1.81
C ILE A 64 2.64 -17.18 -2.59
N GLU A 65 2.85 -18.41 -2.19
CA GLU A 65 3.75 -19.34 -2.89
C GLU A 65 3.30 -19.68 -4.33
N TYR A 66 2.00 -19.55 -4.62
CA TYR A 66 1.43 -19.78 -5.95
C TYR A 66 1.39 -18.51 -6.83
N ALA A 67 1.81 -17.35 -6.31
CA ALA A 67 1.75 -16.10 -7.05
C ALA A 67 2.44 -16.14 -8.43
N PRO A 68 3.60 -16.83 -8.62
CA PRO A 68 4.22 -16.95 -9.95
C PRO A 68 3.37 -17.72 -10.97
N ILE A 69 2.61 -18.71 -10.51
CA ILE A 69 1.70 -19.47 -11.37
C ILE A 69 0.45 -18.64 -11.64
N LEU A 70 -0.14 -18.04 -10.60
CA LEU A 70 -1.34 -17.22 -10.69
C LEU A 70 -1.14 -16.00 -11.59
N SER A 71 0.05 -15.37 -11.58
CA SER A 71 0.36 -14.23 -12.44
C SER A 71 0.25 -14.54 -13.94
N LYS A 72 0.38 -15.82 -14.32
CA LYS A 72 0.29 -16.29 -15.72
C LYS A 72 -1.14 -16.58 -16.15
N THR A 73 -2.13 -16.51 -15.27
CA THR A 73 -3.53 -16.87 -15.57
C THR A 73 -4.37 -15.69 -16.05
N GLY A 74 -3.78 -14.51 -16.24
CA GLY A 74 -4.49 -13.29 -16.66
C GLY A 74 -5.10 -12.48 -15.51
N ILE A 75 -4.72 -12.76 -14.26
CA ILE A 75 -5.04 -11.95 -13.11
C ILE A 75 -4.21 -10.66 -13.18
N SER A 76 -4.89 -9.50 -13.08
CA SER A 76 -4.27 -8.18 -13.19
C SER A 76 -3.74 -7.66 -11.85
N SER A 77 -4.32 -8.12 -10.73
CA SER A 77 -4.00 -7.62 -9.39
C SER A 77 -4.11 -8.70 -8.32
N PHE A 78 -3.13 -8.73 -7.42
CA PHE A 78 -3.16 -9.55 -6.20
C PHE A 78 -3.56 -8.71 -5.00
N LYS A 79 -4.50 -9.20 -4.22
CA LYS A 79 -5.04 -8.50 -3.05
C LYS A 79 -4.60 -9.17 -1.76
N ILE A 80 -4.06 -8.34 -0.85
CA ILE A 80 -3.74 -8.73 0.52
C ILE A 80 -4.77 -8.08 1.45
N GLU A 81 -5.47 -8.86 2.26
CA GLU A 81 -6.36 -8.36 3.30
C GLU A 81 -5.56 -8.12 4.58
N GLY A 82 -5.54 -6.86 5.05
CA GLY A 82 -4.75 -6.49 6.20
C GLY A 82 -5.24 -5.25 6.94
N ARG A 83 -6.43 -4.71 6.61
CA ARG A 83 -6.95 -3.45 7.16
C ARG A 83 -6.95 -3.37 8.68
N MET A 84 -7.24 -4.47 9.36
CA MET A 84 -7.29 -4.57 10.82
C MET A 84 -6.02 -5.17 11.43
N LYS A 85 -4.94 -5.23 10.65
CA LYS A 85 -3.66 -5.79 11.07
C LYS A 85 -2.65 -4.69 11.35
N ARG A 86 -1.56 -5.06 12.04
CA ARG A 86 -0.42 -4.17 12.25
C ARG A 86 0.30 -3.88 10.93
N PRO A 87 0.96 -2.71 10.80
CA PRO A 87 1.75 -2.38 9.61
C PRO A 87 2.83 -3.44 9.29
N GLU A 88 3.45 -4.04 10.33
CA GLU A 88 4.48 -5.08 10.18
C GLU A 88 3.94 -6.32 9.44
N TYR A 89 2.70 -6.71 9.72
CA TYR A 89 2.04 -7.79 8.99
C TYR A 89 1.88 -7.45 7.51
N VAL A 90 1.46 -6.23 7.20
CA VAL A 90 1.30 -5.79 5.80
C VAL A 90 2.66 -5.76 5.10
N ALA A 91 3.69 -5.22 5.77
CA ALA A 91 5.06 -5.20 5.25
C ALA A 91 5.58 -6.61 4.97
N ALA A 92 5.36 -7.55 5.89
CA ALA A 92 5.76 -8.95 5.71
C ALA A 92 5.02 -9.61 4.54
N ALA A 93 3.70 -9.41 4.43
CA ALA A 93 2.89 -10.01 3.37
C ALA A 93 3.28 -9.48 1.99
N VAL A 94 3.53 -8.17 1.87
CA VAL A 94 4.01 -7.57 0.61
C VAL A 94 5.42 -8.06 0.27
N THR A 95 6.32 -8.16 1.25
CA THR A 95 7.68 -8.68 1.05
C THR A 95 7.64 -10.13 0.58
N ALA A 96 6.88 -10.98 1.26
CA ALA A 96 6.74 -12.39 0.89
C ALA A 96 6.16 -12.54 -0.53
N LEU A 97 5.15 -11.74 -0.90
CA LEU A 97 4.58 -11.74 -2.24
C LEU A 97 5.59 -11.31 -3.31
N LYS A 98 6.37 -10.27 -3.04
CA LYS A 98 7.44 -9.82 -3.95
C LYS A 98 8.52 -10.89 -4.10
N ASN A 99 8.97 -11.49 -3.00
CA ASN A 99 9.94 -12.58 -3.03
C ASN A 99 9.41 -13.79 -3.83
N SER A 100 8.12 -14.10 -3.68
CA SER A 100 7.49 -15.17 -4.47
C SER A 100 7.52 -14.87 -5.97
N LEU A 101 7.16 -13.65 -6.36
CA LEU A 101 7.15 -13.25 -7.77
C LEU A 101 8.57 -13.17 -8.38
N SER A 102 9.60 -12.88 -7.59
CA SER A 102 11.01 -12.88 -8.02
C SER A 102 11.71 -14.25 -7.92
N GLY A 103 11.04 -15.26 -7.38
CA GLY A 103 11.61 -16.60 -7.18
C GLY A 103 12.47 -16.74 -5.93
N GLU A 104 12.40 -15.78 -5.00
CA GLU A 104 13.17 -15.73 -3.75
C GLU A 104 12.35 -16.13 -2.51
N TYR A 105 11.16 -16.70 -2.70
CA TYR A 105 10.29 -17.12 -1.59
C TYR A 105 10.92 -18.28 -0.82
N SER A 106 10.93 -18.16 0.50
CA SER A 106 11.51 -19.16 1.40
C SER A 106 10.53 -19.55 2.52
N SER A 107 10.85 -20.62 3.26
CA SER A 107 10.12 -21.02 4.46
C SER A 107 10.09 -19.91 5.52
N GLU A 108 11.17 -19.11 5.63
CA GLU A 108 11.25 -17.98 6.54
C GLU A 108 10.12 -16.96 6.28
N ASN A 109 9.79 -16.68 5.01
CA ASN A 109 8.67 -15.80 4.70
C ASN A 109 7.33 -16.32 5.23
N SER A 110 7.11 -17.63 5.13
CA SER A 110 5.89 -18.27 5.65
C SER A 110 5.85 -18.28 7.18
N GLU A 111 6.97 -18.57 7.81
CA GLU A 111 7.12 -18.60 9.28
C GLU A 111 6.94 -17.22 9.89
N ASP A 112 7.54 -16.19 9.29
CA ASP A 112 7.37 -14.81 9.70
C ASP A 112 5.91 -14.36 9.62
N LEU A 113 5.24 -14.67 8.52
CA LEU A 113 3.81 -14.37 8.34
C LEU A 113 2.95 -15.07 9.39
N CYS A 114 3.22 -16.35 9.64
CA CYS A 114 2.51 -17.15 10.62
C CYS A 114 2.69 -16.57 12.04
N SER A 115 3.92 -16.17 12.37
CA SER A 115 4.28 -15.59 13.66
C SER A 115 3.70 -14.20 13.87
N LEU A 116 3.67 -13.34 12.82
CA LEU A 116 3.08 -12.00 12.91
C LEU A 116 1.56 -12.05 13.07
N PHE A 117 0.90 -12.91 12.34
CA PHE A 117 -0.52 -13.18 12.51
C PHE A 117 -0.99 -14.41 11.74
N SER A 118 -1.52 -15.37 12.45
CA SER A 118 -2.29 -16.49 11.88
C SER A 118 -3.41 -16.93 12.83
N ARG A 119 -4.30 -17.77 12.33
CA ARG A 119 -5.32 -18.51 13.10
C ARG A 119 -5.02 -19.99 12.96
N SER A 120 -4.11 -20.50 13.77
CA SER A 120 -3.63 -21.88 13.66
C SER A 120 -3.04 -22.18 12.27
N GLY A 121 -2.28 -21.23 11.70
CA GLY A 121 -1.69 -21.32 10.37
C GLY A 121 -2.59 -20.79 9.25
N PHE A 122 -2.29 -21.23 8.02
CA PHE A 122 -2.95 -20.81 6.80
C PHE A 122 -3.71 -21.97 6.14
N THR A 123 -4.61 -21.63 5.22
CA THR A 123 -5.32 -22.58 4.38
C THR A 123 -5.25 -22.22 2.90
N LYS A 124 -5.24 -23.22 2.05
CA LYS A 124 -5.33 -23.15 0.58
C LYS A 124 -6.55 -23.91 0.06
N GLY A 125 -7.44 -24.34 0.97
CA GLY A 125 -8.50 -25.29 0.69
C GLY A 125 -9.39 -24.93 -0.50
N TYR A 126 -9.70 -23.63 -0.72
CA TYR A 126 -10.45 -23.22 -1.91
C TYR A 126 -9.66 -23.35 -3.21
N TYR A 127 -8.37 -23.11 -3.19
CA TYR A 127 -7.51 -23.21 -4.37
C TYR A 127 -7.25 -24.68 -4.74
N GLU A 128 -7.02 -25.52 -3.75
CA GLU A 128 -6.70 -26.94 -3.92
C GLU A 128 -7.96 -27.83 -4.03
N ASN A 129 -9.17 -27.23 -3.94
CA ASN A 129 -10.43 -27.95 -3.83
C ASN A 129 -10.48 -28.97 -2.68
N ALA A 130 -9.78 -28.67 -1.60
CA ALA A 130 -9.66 -29.48 -0.38
C ALA A 130 -10.51 -28.88 0.74
N LEU A 131 -11.83 -28.82 0.51
CA LEU A 131 -12.78 -28.27 1.47
C LEU A 131 -12.98 -29.22 2.66
N GLY A 132 -13.01 -28.67 3.87
CA GLY A 132 -13.25 -29.48 5.05
C GLY A 132 -12.75 -28.88 6.36
N ARG A 133 -12.72 -29.68 7.41
CA ARG A 133 -12.35 -29.25 8.77
C ARG A 133 -10.95 -28.65 8.87
N ASN A 134 -10.02 -29.03 8.00
CA ASN A 134 -8.67 -28.48 7.96
C ASN A 134 -8.62 -26.98 7.62
N MET A 135 -9.70 -26.41 7.06
CA MET A 135 -9.79 -24.99 6.79
C MET A 135 -10.15 -24.15 8.01
N PHE A 136 -10.61 -24.78 9.11
CA PHE A 136 -11.00 -24.08 10.32
C PHE A 136 -9.81 -23.90 11.26
N GLY A 137 -9.81 -22.78 11.97
CA GLY A 137 -8.78 -22.45 12.94
C GLY A 137 -9.15 -21.17 13.71
N PHE A 138 -8.60 -21.04 14.89
CA PHE A 138 -8.81 -19.89 15.75
C PHE A 138 -7.46 -19.40 16.29
N ARG A 139 -7.46 -18.23 16.92
CA ARG A 139 -6.23 -17.65 17.44
C ARG A 139 -6.03 -18.07 18.90
N GLU A 140 -5.02 -18.86 19.14
CA GLU A 140 -4.57 -19.30 20.47
C GLU A 140 -3.63 -18.27 21.10
N LYS A 141 -3.32 -18.43 22.38
CA LYS A 141 -2.37 -17.52 23.09
C LYS A 141 -0.99 -17.55 22.44
N GLU A 142 -0.55 -18.72 22.04
CA GLU A 142 0.73 -18.96 21.37
C GLU A 142 0.83 -18.15 20.06
N ASN A 143 -0.24 -18.07 19.29
CA ASN A 143 -0.30 -17.25 18.08
C ASN A 143 -0.22 -15.74 18.38
N VAL A 144 -0.59 -15.31 19.60
CA VAL A 144 -0.50 -13.90 20.00
C VAL A 144 0.92 -13.53 20.40
N THR A 145 1.64 -14.46 21.05
CA THR A 145 2.99 -14.22 21.60
C THR A 145 4.11 -14.54 20.62
N SER A 146 3.81 -15.21 19.51
CA SER A 146 4.80 -15.59 18.48
C SER A 146 5.47 -14.42 17.78
N ALA A 147 4.81 -13.26 17.71
CA ALA A 147 5.37 -12.03 17.15
C ALA A 147 6.40 -11.41 18.11
N THR A 148 7.66 -11.82 18.00
CA THR A 148 8.75 -11.30 18.83
C THR A 148 9.07 -9.84 18.51
N ALA A 149 9.65 -9.11 19.48
CA ALA A 149 10.07 -7.71 19.28
C ALA A 149 11.10 -7.57 18.14
N SER A 150 11.98 -8.56 17.96
CA SER A 150 12.97 -8.58 16.87
C SER A 150 12.30 -8.73 15.51
N LEU A 151 11.29 -9.60 15.40
CA LEU A 151 10.51 -9.79 14.17
C LEU A 151 9.72 -8.54 13.80
N LEU A 152 9.05 -7.92 14.78
CA LEU A 152 8.34 -6.65 14.55
C LEU A 152 9.30 -5.58 14.03
N LYS A 153 10.47 -5.41 14.68
CA LYS A 153 11.47 -4.42 14.27
C LYS A 153 12.08 -4.72 12.89
N LYS A 154 12.20 -6.00 12.50
CA LYS A 154 12.64 -6.41 11.16
C LYS A 154 11.76 -5.77 10.09
N TYR A 155 10.43 -5.86 10.26
CA TYR A 155 9.46 -5.36 9.28
C TYR A 155 9.16 -3.86 9.42
N GLU A 156 9.24 -3.29 10.63
CA GLU A 156 9.13 -1.85 10.87
C GLU A 156 10.16 -1.05 10.06
N ARG A 157 11.41 -1.53 10.00
CA ARG A 157 12.50 -0.89 9.23
C ARG A 157 12.19 -0.74 7.74
N ILE A 158 11.29 -1.56 7.20
CA ILE A 158 10.93 -1.52 5.77
C ILE A 158 10.15 -0.25 5.43
N TYR A 159 9.33 0.26 6.36
CA TYR A 159 8.49 1.43 6.16
C TYR A 159 8.82 2.62 7.07
N GLU A 160 9.84 2.48 7.94
CA GLU A 160 10.30 3.54 8.85
C GLU A 160 10.78 4.80 8.11
N LYS A 161 11.35 4.61 6.93
CA LYS A 161 11.86 5.70 6.09
C LYS A 161 11.24 5.67 4.70
N GLU A 162 11.03 6.86 4.16
CA GLU A 162 10.64 6.99 2.75
C GLU A 162 11.69 6.36 1.83
N HIS A 163 11.22 5.53 0.91
CA HIS A 163 12.05 4.94 -0.14
C HIS A 163 11.97 5.79 -1.40
N ALA A 164 13.12 6.02 -2.02
CA ALA A 164 13.18 6.74 -3.27
C ALA A 164 12.52 5.93 -4.39
N VAL A 165 11.47 6.51 -4.97
CA VAL A 165 10.69 5.94 -6.08
C VAL A 165 11.01 6.65 -7.39
N TYR A 166 11.31 7.95 -7.31
CA TYR A 166 11.53 8.80 -8.48
C TYR A 166 12.99 9.22 -8.57
N ARG A 167 13.55 9.22 -9.77
CA ARG A 167 14.83 9.87 -10.04
C ARG A 167 14.60 11.34 -10.34
N VAL A 168 15.31 12.23 -9.63
CA VAL A 168 15.21 13.66 -9.81
C VAL A 168 16.38 14.18 -10.61
N HIS A 169 16.10 15.01 -11.60
CA HIS A 169 17.05 15.84 -12.33
C HIS A 169 16.98 17.27 -11.80
N PHE A 170 18.15 17.89 -11.60
CA PHE A 170 18.25 19.26 -11.13
C PHE A 170 18.86 20.17 -12.20
N VAL A 171 18.34 21.38 -12.30
CA VAL A 171 18.98 22.47 -13.06
C VAL A 171 19.25 23.61 -12.09
N LEU A 172 20.53 23.86 -11.81
CA LEU A 172 20.98 24.93 -10.92
C LEU A 172 21.59 26.08 -11.72
N SER A 173 21.12 27.30 -11.49
CA SER A 173 21.68 28.52 -12.07
C SER A 173 22.04 29.51 -10.96
N VAL A 174 23.33 29.88 -10.89
CA VAL A 174 23.87 30.88 -9.97
C VAL A 174 24.55 31.94 -10.78
N LYS A 175 23.89 33.11 -10.89
CA LYS A 175 24.37 34.27 -11.68
C LYS A 175 24.48 35.51 -10.80
N SER A 176 25.47 36.37 -11.09
CA SER A 176 25.79 37.54 -10.24
C SER A 176 24.64 38.55 -10.08
N ASP A 177 23.78 38.64 -11.07
CA ASP A 177 22.72 39.65 -11.18
C ASP A 177 21.30 39.11 -10.91
N LYS A 178 21.20 37.80 -10.59
CA LYS A 178 19.90 37.12 -10.43
C LYS A 178 19.89 36.28 -9.17
N LYS A 179 18.68 36.07 -8.64
CA LYS A 179 18.48 35.09 -7.58
C LYS A 179 18.89 33.68 -8.05
N ILE A 180 19.46 32.91 -7.15
CA ILE A 180 19.80 31.52 -7.42
C ILE A 180 18.52 30.79 -7.77
N SER A 181 18.48 30.10 -8.89
CA SER A 181 17.35 29.29 -9.28
C SER A 181 17.72 27.81 -9.28
N LEU A 182 16.87 27.02 -8.65
CA LEU A 182 16.97 25.56 -8.66
C LEU A 182 15.67 24.97 -9.20
N THR A 183 15.76 24.29 -10.33
CA THR A 183 14.66 23.52 -10.89
C THR A 183 14.87 22.05 -10.56
N ALA A 184 13.86 21.40 -10.01
CA ALA A 184 13.82 19.96 -9.81
C ALA A 184 12.75 19.34 -10.69
N SER A 185 13.09 18.29 -11.42
CA SER A 185 12.14 17.59 -12.31
C SER A 185 12.20 16.06 -12.09
N ALA A 186 11.03 15.45 -12.15
CA ALA A 186 10.87 13.99 -12.13
C ALA A 186 9.64 13.63 -12.95
N ASN A 187 9.73 12.59 -13.77
CA ASN A 187 8.75 12.28 -14.80
C ASN A 187 8.51 13.53 -15.68
N ASP A 188 7.24 13.86 -15.94
CA ASP A 188 6.85 15.05 -16.76
C ASP A 188 6.56 16.29 -15.92
N LEU A 189 6.93 16.28 -14.62
CA LEU A 189 6.70 17.38 -13.70
C LEU A 189 7.99 18.11 -13.36
N SER A 190 7.90 19.43 -13.23
CA SER A 190 9.00 20.26 -12.79
C SER A 190 8.53 21.37 -11.86
N VAL A 191 9.40 21.78 -10.96
CA VAL A 191 9.21 22.93 -10.08
C VAL A 191 10.50 23.74 -10.02
N THR A 192 10.38 25.07 -9.97
CA THR A 192 11.50 25.98 -9.81
C THR A 192 11.34 26.74 -8.49
N VAL A 193 12.40 26.80 -7.72
CA VAL A 193 12.51 27.61 -6.51
C VAL A 193 13.60 28.64 -6.68
N LEU A 194 13.44 29.79 -6.03
CA LEU A 194 14.40 30.90 -6.09
C LEU A 194 14.92 31.18 -4.68
N SER A 195 16.18 31.59 -4.59
CA SER A 195 16.74 32.10 -3.33
C SER A 195 16.06 33.39 -2.88
N GLU A 196 16.12 33.67 -1.59
CA GLU A 196 15.61 34.94 -1.05
C GLU A 196 16.50 36.10 -1.47
N SER A 197 17.79 35.93 -1.47
CA SER A 197 18.82 36.93 -1.77
C SER A 197 19.59 36.65 -3.07
N LEU A 198 20.32 37.67 -3.55
CA LEU A 198 21.28 37.51 -4.64
C LEU A 198 22.55 36.80 -4.11
N PRO A 199 23.24 36.00 -4.95
CA PRO A 199 24.53 35.43 -4.58
C PRO A 199 25.55 36.54 -4.35
N GLN A 200 26.41 36.34 -3.35
CA GLN A 200 27.46 37.31 -2.99
C GLN A 200 28.77 36.98 -3.69
N LYS A 201 29.66 37.99 -3.85
CA LYS A 201 31.01 37.74 -4.29
C LYS A 201 31.77 36.95 -3.20
N ALA A 202 32.53 35.95 -3.63
CA ALA A 202 33.32 35.15 -2.72
C ALA A 202 34.51 36.00 -2.17
N VAL A 203 34.68 36.00 -0.85
CA VAL A 203 35.80 36.65 -0.19
C VAL A 203 37.02 35.71 -0.15
N ASN A 204 36.80 34.44 0.22
CA ASN A 204 37.91 33.49 0.41
C ASN A 204 37.87 32.37 -0.63
N ARG A 205 36.72 31.73 -0.82
CA ARG A 205 36.57 30.57 -1.70
C ARG A 205 35.25 30.63 -2.51
N PRO A 206 35.35 30.58 -3.86
CA PRO A 206 34.16 30.52 -4.71
C PRO A 206 33.39 29.21 -4.51
N PHE A 207 32.08 29.27 -4.68
CA PHE A 207 31.21 28.08 -4.72
C PHE A 207 31.42 27.34 -6.04
N THR A 208 31.68 26.04 -5.99
CA THR A 208 32.03 25.24 -7.16
C THR A 208 30.91 24.30 -7.57
N LYS A 209 31.00 23.78 -8.80
CA LYS A 209 30.06 22.77 -9.32
C LYS A 209 30.11 21.47 -8.51
N GLU A 210 31.28 21.07 -8.03
CA GLU A 210 31.49 19.87 -7.21
C GLU A 210 30.79 20.02 -5.87
N GLU A 211 30.87 21.19 -5.23
CA GLU A 211 30.18 21.48 -3.99
C GLU A 211 28.66 21.50 -4.18
N ALA A 212 28.18 22.09 -5.27
CA ALA A 212 26.75 22.06 -5.62
C ALA A 212 26.26 20.62 -5.80
N LEU A 213 26.99 19.82 -6.59
CA LEU A 213 26.64 18.43 -6.84
C LEU A 213 26.60 17.58 -5.56
N LEU A 214 27.56 17.77 -4.67
CA LEU A 214 27.64 17.07 -3.38
C LEU A 214 26.42 17.36 -2.50
N ARG A 215 25.86 18.56 -2.60
CA ARG A 215 24.66 18.96 -1.85
C ARG A 215 23.39 18.48 -2.49
N LEU A 216 23.29 18.54 -3.83
CA LEU A 216 22.13 18.08 -4.60
C LEU A 216 21.92 16.56 -4.47
N LYS A 217 23.02 15.78 -4.36
CA LYS A 217 22.95 14.33 -4.12
C LYS A 217 22.26 13.92 -2.80
N LYS A 218 22.10 14.82 -1.84
CA LYS A 218 21.52 14.51 -0.53
C LYS A 218 19.98 14.50 -0.58
N CYS A 219 19.40 13.54 -1.30
CA CYS A 219 17.95 13.35 -1.42
C CYS A 219 17.34 12.39 -0.36
N GLY A 220 18.15 11.86 0.55
CA GLY A 220 17.69 10.89 1.55
C GLY A 220 16.55 11.41 2.43
N GLY A 221 15.64 10.50 2.83
CA GLY A 221 14.42 10.84 3.58
C GLY A 221 13.31 11.46 2.74
N THR A 222 13.41 11.34 1.40
CA THR A 222 12.38 11.77 0.46
C THR A 222 12.05 10.66 -0.53
N VAL A 223 10.96 10.81 -1.29
CA VAL A 223 10.59 9.88 -2.37
C VAL A 223 11.51 9.95 -3.60
N PHE A 224 12.56 10.76 -3.53
CA PHE A 224 13.48 11.00 -4.64
C PHE A 224 14.87 10.40 -4.42
N SER A 225 15.44 9.84 -5.48
CA SER A 225 16.88 9.57 -5.61
C SER A 225 17.50 10.57 -6.58
N PHE A 226 18.76 10.95 -6.36
CA PHE A 226 19.48 11.79 -7.29
C PHE A 226 19.65 11.06 -8.64
N GLY A 227 19.26 11.70 -9.73
CA GLY A 227 19.49 11.25 -11.10
C GLY A 227 20.75 11.90 -11.68
N ASP A 228 20.63 13.17 -12.01
CA ASP A 228 21.68 14.00 -12.59
C ASP A 228 21.44 15.48 -12.27
N ALA A 229 22.37 16.36 -12.71
CA ALA A 229 22.22 17.79 -12.52
C ALA A 229 22.97 18.60 -13.58
N ASP A 230 22.31 19.60 -14.15
CA ASP A 230 22.92 20.65 -14.95
C ASP A 230 23.23 21.85 -14.06
N ILE A 231 24.49 22.24 -13.98
CA ILE A 231 24.96 23.26 -13.06
C ILE A 231 25.67 24.38 -13.83
N CYS A 232 25.12 25.58 -13.75
CA CYS A 232 25.69 26.81 -14.30
C CYS A 232 25.96 27.78 -13.14
N ILE A 233 27.24 28.12 -12.92
CA ILE A 233 27.69 29.04 -11.87
C ILE A 233 28.65 30.05 -12.49
N ASP A 234 28.38 31.34 -12.28
CA ASP A 234 29.28 32.42 -12.65
C ASP A 234 30.48 32.42 -11.71
N ASP A 235 31.67 32.76 -12.23
CA ASP A 235 32.91 32.72 -11.47
C ASP A 235 32.91 33.71 -10.31
N GLY A 236 33.57 33.38 -9.24
CA GLY A 236 33.79 34.23 -8.08
C GLY A 236 32.59 34.48 -7.20
N LEU A 237 31.52 33.68 -7.32
CA LEU A 237 30.35 33.77 -6.47
C LEU A 237 30.44 32.83 -5.27
N SER A 238 29.77 33.21 -4.20
CA SER A 238 29.61 32.42 -2.96
C SER A 238 28.15 32.10 -2.72
N VAL A 239 27.88 30.83 -2.35
CA VAL A 239 26.56 30.37 -1.92
C VAL A 239 26.75 29.58 -0.62
N SER A 240 25.97 29.94 0.39
CA SER A 240 26.08 29.26 1.67
C SER A 240 25.55 27.81 1.60
N ALA A 241 26.11 26.96 2.44
CA ALA A 241 25.66 25.59 2.60
C ALA A 241 24.19 25.50 3.02
N ALA A 242 23.78 26.43 3.88
CA ALA A 242 22.41 26.51 4.41
C ALA A 242 21.43 26.83 3.30
N GLU A 243 21.76 27.83 2.46
CA GLU A 243 20.92 28.28 1.34
C GLU A 243 20.73 27.17 0.29
N MET A 244 21.83 26.53 -0.16
CA MET A 244 21.73 25.39 -1.08
C MET A 244 20.88 24.25 -0.53
N ASN A 245 21.04 23.93 0.75
CA ASN A 245 20.22 22.88 1.39
C ASN A 245 18.75 23.28 1.53
N ALA A 246 18.47 24.57 1.76
CA ALA A 246 17.11 25.10 1.83
C ALA A 246 16.44 25.01 0.45
N LEU A 247 17.10 25.51 -0.60
CA LEU A 247 16.59 25.42 -1.98
C LEU A 247 16.30 23.98 -2.40
N ARG A 248 17.24 23.07 -2.14
CA ARG A 248 17.04 21.65 -2.46
C ARG A 248 15.82 21.08 -1.74
N ARG A 249 15.70 21.30 -0.41
CA ARG A 249 14.58 20.78 0.38
C ARG A 249 13.24 21.32 -0.11
N GLU A 250 13.20 22.62 -0.40
CA GLU A 250 12.00 23.27 -0.91
C GLU A 250 11.60 22.76 -2.30
N ALA A 251 12.58 22.63 -3.21
CA ALA A 251 12.34 22.08 -4.54
C ALA A 251 11.77 20.66 -4.48
N LEU A 252 12.37 19.78 -3.66
CA LEU A 252 11.90 18.41 -3.50
C LEU A 252 10.52 18.34 -2.85
N LEU A 253 10.24 19.19 -1.85
CA LEU A 253 8.93 19.25 -1.19
C LEU A 253 7.84 19.67 -2.20
N ARG A 254 8.05 20.78 -2.92
CA ARG A 254 7.10 21.26 -3.94
C ARG A 254 6.89 20.25 -5.07
N LEU A 255 7.96 19.57 -5.50
CA LEU A 255 7.86 18.52 -6.51
C LEU A 255 7.05 17.31 -6.00
N ALA A 256 7.26 16.92 -4.73
CA ALA A 256 6.47 15.85 -4.11
C ALA A 256 4.99 16.21 -4.01
N ASP A 257 4.67 17.46 -3.69
CA ASP A 257 3.28 17.91 -3.64
C ASP A 257 2.63 17.94 -5.04
N ARG A 258 3.37 18.37 -6.08
CA ARG A 258 2.90 18.27 -7.46
C ARG A 258 2.62 16.83 -7.92
N LEU A 259 3.43 15.86 -7.46
CA LEU A 259 3.21 14.44 -7.75
C LEU A 259 1.94 13.88 -7.10
N LYS A 260 1.47 14.48 -6.00
CA LYS A 260 0.22 14.10 -5.33
C LYS A 260 -1.03 14.72 -5.98
N GLU A 261 -0.86 15.77 -6.80
CA GLU A 261 -1.97 16.41 -7.48
C GLU A 261 -2.64 15.42 -8.44
N ARG A 262 -3.91 15.14 -8.20
CA ARG A 262 -4.72 14.33 -9.12
C ARG A 262 -5.35 15.23 -10.15
N ALA A 263 -5.39 14.80 -11.41
CA ALA A 263 -6.17 15.47 -12.42
C ALA A 263 -7.64 15.60 -11.94
N PRO A 264 -8.27 16.77 -12.08
CA PRO A 264 -9.65 16.95 -11.69
C PRO A 264 -10.52 15.94 -12.43
N TYR A 265 -11.35 15.20 -11.69
CA TYR A 265 -12.31 14.30 -12.30
C TYR A 265 -13.25 15.10 -13.19
N ARG A 266 -13.27 14.80 -14.48
CA ARG A 266 -14.35 15.25 -15.35
C ARG A 266 -15.57 14.40 -15.02
N ILE A 267 -16.46 14.93 -14.21
CA ILE A 267 -17.79 14.32 -14.05
C ILE A 267 -18.52 14.58 -15.37
N SER A 268 -18.54 13.58 -16.26
CA SER A 268 -19.50 13.61 -17.35
C SER A 268 -20.89 13.50 -16.70
N LYS A 269 -21.76 14.45 -16.97
CA LYS A 269 -23.18 14.32 -16.63
C LYS A 269 -23.68 13.09 -17.40
N ALA A 270 -23.67 11.92 -16.74
CA ALA A 270 -24.39 10.79 -17.26
C ALA A 270 -25.87 11.21 -17.26
N ASN A 271 -26.49 11.23 -18.42
CA ASN A 271 -27.95 11.33 -18.51
C ASN A 271 -28.50 10.01 -17.94
N ILE A 272 -28.62 9.94 -16.61
CA ILE A 272 -29.32 8.83 -15.96
C ILE A 272 -30.79 9.04 -16.31
N ILE A 273 -31.23 8.36 -17.36
CA ILE A 273 -32.66 8.27 -17.66
C ILE A 273 -33.27 7.37 -16.61
N PHE A 274 -33.79 7.97 -15.54
CA PHE A 274 -34.68 7.27 -14.64
C PHE A 274 -35.92 6.90 -15.45
N ARG A 275 -36.00 5.66 -15.95
CA ARG A 275 -37.26 5.12 -16.42
C ARG A 275 -38.16 5.00 -15.19
N ASN A 276 -39.03 5.99 -14.98
CA ASN A 276 -40.14 5.87 -14.05
C ASN A 276 -41.00 4.68 -14.48
N ARG A 277 -40.63 3.49 -14.02
CA ARG A 277 -41.57 2.39 -14.03
C ARG A 277 -42.59 2.75 -12.95
N LYS A 278 -43.75 3.25 -13.38
CA LYS A 278 -44.94 3.27 -12.49
C LYS A 278 -45.10 1.86 -11.96
N PRO A 279 -45.12 1.65 -10.64
CA PRO A 279 -45.39 0.31 -10.11
C PRO A 279 -46.80 -0.08 -10.51
N ASN A 280 -46.96 -0.92 -11.50
CA ASN A 280 -48.24 -1.38 -12.00
C ASN A 280 -48.91 -2.41 -11.08
N LYS A 281 -48.31 -2.76 -9.93
CA LYS A 281 -48.85 -3.73 -8.98
C LYS A 281 -48.49 -3.32 -7.56
N LYS A 282 -49.37 -3.64 -6.62
CA LYS A 282 -49.09 -3.55 -5.18
C LYS A 282 -47.79 -4.29 -4.87
N PRO A 283 -46.93 -3.78 -3.97
CA PRO A 283 -45.71 -4.46 -3.57
C PRO A 283 -46.06 -5.87 -3.11
N GLN A 284 -45.43 -6.86 -3.70
CA GLN A 284 -45.54 -8.25 -3.28
C GLN A 284 -44.25 -8.59 -2.51
N THR A 285 -44.44 -9.17 -1.31
CA THR A 285 -43.34 -9.70 -0.52
C THR A 285 -43.04 -11.11 -1.00
N TYR A 286 -41.82 -11.32 -1.50
CA TYR A 286 -41.32 -12.65 -1.84
C TYR A 286 -40.40 -13.12 -0.71
N ILE A 287 -40.75 -14.27 -0.13
CA ILE A 287 -39.87 -14.97 0.81
C ILE A 287 -39.26 -16.14 0.04
N SER A 288 -37.97 -16.13 -0.17
CA SER A 288 -37.30 -17.27 -0.75
C SER A 288 -36.72 -18.15 0.35
N PHE A 289 -37.10 -19.38 0.41
CA PHE A 289 -36.45 -20.41 1.19
C PHE A 289 -35.45 -21.14 0.27
N ARG A 290 -34.22 -21.27 0.70
CA ARG A 290 -33.33 -22.26 0.09
C ARG A 290 -33.58 -23.56 0.82
N ASP A 291 -34.08 -24.53 0.12
CA ASP A 291 -34.12 -25.89 0.61
C ASP A 291 -32.70 -26.40 0.77
N THR A 292 -32.41 -26.93 1.94
CA THR A 292 -31.10 -27.50 2.28
C THR A 292 -31.15 -29.02 2.27
N SER A 293 -32.00 -29.61 1.43
CA SER A 293 -32.01 -31.06 1.20
C SER A 293 -30.75 -31.53 0.44
#